data_107af2d24bc885ae36cf5ab8711bac08
#
_entry.id   107af2d24bc885ae36cf5ab8711bac08
#
_cell.length_a   1.000
_cell.length_b   1.000
_cell.length_c   1.000
_cell.angle_alpha   90.00
_cell.angle_beta   90.00
_cell.angle_gamma   90.00
#
_symmetry.space_group_name_H-M   'P 1'
#
loop_
_entity.id
_entity.type
_entity.pdbx_description
1 polymer ?
#
loop_
_entity_poly.entity_id
_entity_poly.type
_entity_poly.pdbx_seq_one_letter_code
_entity_poly.pdbx_strand_id
1 'polypeptide(L)'
;MFLNSPDPVCRSTSADHLYRRSAVQAGNGTALRRRRLFAALVSVTLLGGCAEDALTSRFQLKPDDIIIERRPDTAYEKLFPYYVELCAASRFRSKLTGEGGGPAGHAILYIKGACKDDEAQFPQLRRCRGVATSLEDPEHGTGVSVNQLFKNVNWVATPGYELVFPGNLAPGERLTLARFQAVEQQAIAKGIYRGVTFHRFAGATSDTELRDFLERAGIGTDLALQFARSVFCARLPVAEAMLEPIIAFLNDKNREYAEGEADYNWSAWADNCSHTMRNALAAANIWSPLSVRTTKIRQIFNLAVPANEFVNLAELMTGGDIEDYRDILRNGPRRDAFHEFDWLPTRQGALLKTLPVHDPNDLYDTTFWLFTLQSPFLMGKTQRAIELLSDERFVDLDTNLHYFERRYAAILAQHDERRDSMASVRGTRFRRVEGLYYDYIHIQRAEVQSMLNRIVAMPTTSEE
;
A
#
# COMPACT_ATOMS: atom_id res chain seq x y z
N MET A 1 1.49 24.61 40.74
CA MET A 1 0.67 25.80 40.50
C MET A 1 0.02 25.58 39.14
N PHE A 2 -1.20 25.06 39.16
CA PHE A 2 -1.96 24.65 37.98
C PHE A 2 -2.64 25.86 37.35
N LEU A 3 -2.55 25.98 36.01
CA LEU A 3 -3.43 26.85 35.25
C LEU A 3 -4.11 26.04 34.15
N ASN A 4 -5.41 25.83 34.36
CA ASN A 4 -6.36 25.29 33.38
C ASN A 4 -6.49 26.20 32.16
N SER A 5 -6.50 25.61 30.97
CA SER A 5 -6.99 26.24 29.76
C SER A 5 -8.37 25.69 29.42
N PRO A 6 -9.36 26.51 29.08
CA PRO A 6 -10.73 26.06 28.88
C PRO A 6 -10.99 25.58 27.45
N ASP A 7 -11.81 24.55 27.35
CA ASP A 7 -12.37 24.01 26.10
C ASP A 7 -13.20 25.06 25.33
N PRO A 8 -13.17 25.07 24.00
CA PRO A 8 -14.04 25.92 23.21
C PRO A 8 -15.46 25.33 23.13
N VAL A 9 -16.37 25.99 23.77
CA VAL A 9 -17.83 25.75 23.69
C VAL A 9 -18.33 26.12 22.30
N CYS A 10 -18.95 25.16 21.62
CA CYS A 10 -19.65 25.37 20.35
C CYS A 10 -20.91 26.20 20.59
N ARG A 11 -20.94 27.47 20.15
CA ARG A 11 -22.15 28.31 20.16
C ARG A 11 -22.91 28.12 18.85
N SER A 12 -24.15 27.65 18.96
CA SER A 12 -25.13 27.67 17.89
C SER A 12 -25.66 29.08 17.69
N THR A 13 -25.45 29.68 16.53
CA THR A 13 -26.18 30.87 16.09
C THR A 13 -27.38 30.44 15.25
N SER A 14 -28.54 30.72 15.83
CA SER A 14 -29.86 30.64 15.22
C SER A 14 -29.97 31.71 14.12
N ALA A 15 -30.31 31.31 12.92
CA ALA A 15 -30.75 32.21 11.84
C ALA A 15 -32.16 31.82 11.44
N ASP A 16 -33.12 32.44 12.16
CA ASP A 16 -34.47 32.62 11.64
C ASP A 16 -34.48 33.80 10.68
N HIS A 17 -35.14 33.66 9.60
CA HIS A 17 -35.87 34.53 8.71
C HIS A 17 -35.62 34.29 7.22
N LEU A 18 -36.70 33.89 6.60
CA LEU A 18 -37.26 34.30 5.30
C LEU A 18 -37.85 33.12 4.55
N TYR A 19 -39.12 32.81 4.91
CA TYR A 19 -39.98 32.05 4.01
C TYR A 19 -41.06 32.99 3.48
N ARG A 20 -41.03 33.37 2.20
CA ARG A 20 -42.19 33.89 1.47
C ARG A 20 -42.53 32.96 0.29
N ARG A 21 -43.80 32.66 0.28
CA ARG A 21 -44.56 31.76 -0.61
C ARG A 21 -44.43 32.12 -2.09
N SER A 22 -44.36 31.14 -2.94
CA SER A 22 -45.08 31.12 -4.21
C SER A 22 -45.41 29.69 -4.55
N ALA A 23 -46.71 29.43 -4.69
CA ALA A 23 -47.31 28.20 -5.18
C ALA A 23 -47.37 28.23 -6.69
N VAL A 24 -46.95 27.18 -7.39
CA VAL A 24 -47.53 26.74 -8.68
C VAL A 24 -47.22 25.25 -8.91
N GLN A 25 -48.28 24.48 -9.00
CA GLN A 25 -48.63 23.33 -9.80
C GLN A 25 -47.76 22.06 -9.86
N ALA A 26 -48.51 20.98 -9.75
CA ALA A 26 -48.19 19.55 -9.81
C ALA A 26 -47.57 19.08 -11.13
N GLY A 27 -46.57 18.22 -11.02
CA GLY A 27 -46.02 17.45 -12.12
C GLY A 27 -44.88 16.54 -11.67
N ASN A 28 -45.10 15.24 -11.75
CA ASN A 28 -44.11 14.17 -11.73
C ASN A 28 -43.43 13.76 -10.41
N GLY A 29 -44.02 12.84 -9.70
CA GLY A 29 -43.55 12.23 -8.44
C GLY A 29 -42.21 11.47 -8.50
N THR A 30 -41.62 11.23 -9.65
CA THR A 30 -40.34 10.54 -9.81
C THR A 30 -39.11 11.46 -9.68
N ALA A 31 -39.26 12.73 -10.06
CA ALA A 31 -38.20 13.71 -9.95
C ALA A 31 -37.98 14.16 -8.48
N LEU A 32 -39.04 14.18 -7.67
CA LEU A 32 -39.00 14.57 -6.27
C LEU A 32 -38.31 13.53 -5.38
N ARG A 33 -38.46 12.23 -5.70
CA ARG A 33 -37.69 11.16 -4.97
C ARG A 33 -36.21 11.18 -5.27
N ARG A 34 -35.81 11.46 -6.51
CA ARG A 34 -34.38 11.59 -6.86
C ARG A 34 -33.73 12.83 -6.23
N ARG A 35 -34.45 13.95 -6.13
CA ARG A 35 -33.94 15.16 -5.45
C ARG A 35 -33.82 14.98 -3.94
N ARG A 36 -34.71 14.23 -3.29
CA ARG A 36 -34.63 13.95 -1.84
C ARG A 36 -33.50 12.98 -1.49
N LEU A 37 -33.20 11.99 -2.34
CA LEU A 37 -32.02 11.13 -2.15
C LEU A 37 -30.70 11.88 -2.38
N PHE A 38 -30.66 12.77 -3.37
CA PHE A 38 -29.48 13.61 -3.61
C PHE A 38 -29.29 14.67 -2.51
N ALA A 39 -30.36 15.25 -1.99
CA ALA A 39 -30.31 16.17 -0.86
C ALA A 39 -29.90 15.47 0.44
N ALA A 40 -30.31 14.22 0.67
CA ALA A 40 -29.86 13.43 1.82
C ALA A 40 -28.38 13.04 1.72
N LEU A 41 -27.85 12.72 0.53
CA LEU A 41 -26.41 12.46 0.34
C LEU A 41 -25.57 13.75 0.46
N VAL A 42 -26.06 14.89 -0.01
CA VAL A 42 -25.36 16.19 0.08
C VAL A 42 -25.46 16.75 1.50
N SER A 43 -26.52 16.46 2.25
CA SER A 43 -26.64 16.87 3.67
C SER A 43 -25.69 16.12 4.59
N VAL A 44 -25.26 14.90 4.24
CA VAL A 44 -24.22 14.16 4.97
C VAL A 44 -22.83 14.80 4.76
N THR A 45 -22.60 15.49 3.63
CA THR A 45 -21.34 16.20 3.38
C THR A 45 -21.28 17.62 3.95
N LEU A 46 -22.42 18.17 4.43
CA LEU A 46 -22.50 19.52 5.00
C LEU A 46 -22.63 19.58 6.51
N LEU A 47 -22.74 18.45 7.18
CA LEU A 47 -22.63 18.37 8.66
C LEU A 47 -21.14 18.31 9.03
N GLY A 48 -20.46 19.43 8.83
CA GLY A 48 -19.04 19.57 9.05
C GLY A 48 -18.62 19.32 10.50
N GLY A 49 -17.45 18.76 10.65
CA GLY A 49 -16.67 18.64 11.88
C GLY A 49 -16.96 17.39 12.73
N CYS A 50 -18.20 17.09 13.07
CA CYS A 50 -18.53 15.95 13.94
C CYS A 50 -18.86 14.66 13.17
N ALA A 51 -19.23 14.75 11.89
CA ALA A 51 -19.49 13.58 11.04
C ALA A 51 -18.22 13.05 10.37
N GLU A 52 -17.18 13.84 10.28
CA GLU A 52 -15.88 13.43 9.71
C GLU A 52 -15.22 12.37 10.59
N ASP A 53 -15.30 12.51 11.92
CA ASP A 53 -14.76 11.54 12.87
C ASP A 53 -15.53 10.22 12.92
N ALA A 54 -16.81 10.20 12.53
CA ALA A 54 -17.63 8.99 12.48
C ALA A 54 -17.37 8.12 11.23
N LEU A 55 -16.94 8.72 10.12
CA LEU A 55 -16.64 8.02 8.86
C LEU A 55 -15.15 7.72 8.69
N THR A 56 -14.30 8.42 9.42
CA THR A 56 -12.86 8.30 9.35
C THR A 56 -12.31 7.99 10.73
N SER A 57 -11.45 7.00 10.82
CA SER A 57 -10.72 6.76 12.06
C SER A 57 -9.23 6.99 11.83
N ARG A 58 -8.60 7.58 12.81
CA ARG A 58 -7.17 7.74 12.90
C ARG A 58 -6.68 6.85 14.02
N PHE A 59 -5.67 6.07 13.78
CA PHE A 59 -4.94 5.45 14.87
C PHE A 59 -3.51 5.96 14.90
N GLN A 60 -3.03 6.17 16.09
CA GLN A 60 -1.67 6.57 16.35
C GLN A 60 -1.01 5.43 17.12
N LEU A 61 0.05 4.88 16.53
CA LEU A 61 0.94 3.99 17.25
C LEU A 61 1.92 4.85 18.05
N LYS A 62 2.05 4.56 19.34
CA LYS A 62 3.14 5.12 20.12
C LYS A 62 4.42 4.36 19.80
N PRO A 63 5.61 4.98 19.92
CA PRO A 63 6.88 4.29 19.74
C PRO A 63 6.98 2.98 20.52
N ASP A 64 6.46 2.95 21.74
CA ASP A 64 6.47 1.77 22.62
C ASP A 64 5.51 0.64 22.16
N ASP A 65 4.55 0.95 21.29
CA ASP A 65 3.60 -0.03 20.74
C ASP A 65 4.13 -0.68 19.44
N ILE A 66 5.28 -0.21 18.91
CA ILE A 66 5.86 -0.70 17.66
C ILE A 66 6.71 -1.93 17.95
N ILE A 67 6.34 -3.04 17.33
CA ILE A 67 7.18 -4.23 17.35
C ILE A 67 8.33 -4.01 16.36
N ILE A 68 9.56 -4.06 16.88
CA ILE A 68 10.78 -3.97 16.07
C ILE A 68 11.17 -5.36 15.64
N GLU A 69 11.37 -5.55 14.34
CA GLU A 69 11.89 -6.79 13.80
C GLU A 69 13.28 -7.09 14.35
N ARG A 70 13.53 -8.33 14.76
CA ARG A 70 14.82 -8.77 15.36
C ARG A 70 15.93 -8.95 14.33
N ARG A 71 15.56 -9.10 13.06
CA ARG A 71 16.51 -9.31 11.99
C ARG A 71 16.58 -8.07 11.09
N PRO A 72 17.76 -7.72 10.59
CA PRO A 72 17.90 -6.64 9.64
C PRO A 72 17.24 -7.01 8.29
N ASP A 73 16.84 -6.01 7.50
CA ASP A 73 16.26 -6.20 6.16
C ASP A 73 17.15 -7.05 5.24
N THR A 74 18.45 -6.98 5.41
CA THR A 74 19.44 -7.81 4.68
C THR A 74 19.25 -9.30 4.92
N ALA A 75 18.78 -9.74 6.10
CA ALA A 75 18.44 -11.14 6.35
C ALA A 75 17.20 -11.56 5.56
N TYR A 76 16.18 -10.71 5.52
CA TYR A 76 14.99 -10.93 4.72
C TYR A 76 15.33 -11.06 3.23
N GLU A 77 16.09 -10.14 2.68
CA GLU A 77 16.48 -10.13 1.25
C GLU A 77 17.30 -11.36 0.82
N LYS A 78 18.12 -11.91 1.73
CA LYS A 78 18.85 -13.16 1.50
C LYS A 78 17.93 -14.39 1.41
N LEU A 79 16.77 -14.35 2.07
CA LEU A 79 15.79 -15.43 2.04
C LEU A 79 14.78 -15.26 0.91
N PHE A 80 14.38 -14.02 0.61
CA PHE A 80 13.34 -13.67 -0.36
C PHE A 80 13.88 -12.70 -1.42
N PRO A 81 14.48 -13.22 -2.52
CA PRO A 81 15.10 -12.39 -3.53
C PRO A 81 14.08 -11.56 -4.33
N TYR A 82 12.82 -11.98 -4.36
CA TYR A 82 11.73 -11.28 -5.04
C TYR A 82 10.57 -11.05 -4.08
N TYR A 83 10.19 -9.80 -3.91
CA TYR A 83 9.04 -9.43 -3.11
C TYR A 83 8.42 -8.12 -3.58
N VAL A 84 7.17 -7.92 -3.22
CA VAL A 84 6.48 -6.63 -3.33
C VAL A 84 6.18 -6.09 -1.94
N GLU A 85 6.21 -4.77 -1.79
CA GLU A 85 5.92 -4.10 -0.54
C GLU A 85 4.93 -2.97 -0.81
N LEU A 86 3.64 -3.20 -0.48
CA LEU A 86 2.60 -2.19 -0.60
C LEU A 86 2.56 -1.37 0.68
N CYS A 87 2.85 -0.09 0.55
CA CYS A 87 2.94 0.82 1.68
C CYS A 87 1.84 1.89 1.66
N ALA A 88 1.29 2.15 2.83
CA ALA A 88 0.47 3.32 3.12
C ALA A 88 1.30 4.31 3.93
N ALA A 89 1.57 5.48 3.36
CA ALA A 89 2.23 6.57 4.04
C ALA A 89 1.20 7.49 4.69
N SER A 90 1.43 7.89 5.93
CA SER A 90 0.57 8.80 6.67
C SER A 90 0.52 10.20 6.03
N ARG A 91 -0.40 11.04 6.49
CA ARG A 91 -0.38 12.46 6.16
C ARG A 91 0.90 13.08 6.73
N PHE A 92 1.57 13.92 5.97
CA PHE A 92 2.68 14.73 6.47
C PHE A 92 2.23 16.12 6.92
N ARG A 93 3.05 16.76 7.75
CA ARG A 93 2.91 18.17 8.12
C ARG A 93 4.30 18.80 8.21
N SER A 94 4.46 19.92 7.50
CA SER A 94 5.69 20.72 7.57
C SER A 94 5.75 21.51 8.88
N LYS A 95 6.87 21.43 9.61
CA LYS A 95 7.13 22.27 10.79
C LYS A 95 7.43 23.71 10.39
N LEU A 96 7.89 23.94 9.15
CA LEU A 96 8.29 25.26 8.66
C LEU A 96 7.08 26.08 8.21
N THR A 97 6.16 25.49 7.46
CA THR A 97 5.00 26.20 6.88
C THR A 97 3.67 25.86 7.55
N GLY A 98 3.62 24.79 8.33
CA GLY A 98 2.37 24.25 8.88
C GLY A 98 1.50 23.54 7.84
N GLU A 99 1.88 23.55 6.56
CA GLU A 99 1.18 22.87 5.49
C GLU A 99 1.34 21.35 5.58
N GLY A 100 0.37 20.64 5.07
CA GLY A 100 0.38 19.17 5.10
C GLY A 100 -0.26 18.56 3.85
N GLY A 101 0.06 17.31 3.60
CA GLY A 101 -0.54 16.52 2.52
C GLY A 101 -2.03 16.24 2.74
N GLY A 102 -2.68 15.70 1.71
CA GLY A 102 -4.08 15.30 1.76
C GLY A 102 -4.40 14.32 2.90
N PRO A 103 -5.65 14.29 3.39
CA PRO A 103 -6.03 13.53 4.59
C PRO A 103 -5.84 12.02 4.43
N ALA A 104 -5.98 11.50 3.22
CA ALA A 104 -5.88 10.06 2.94
C ALA A 104 -4.45 9.51 2.93
N GLY A 105 -3.43 10.36 3.02
CA GLY A 105 -2.04 9.93 2.92
C GLY A 105 -1.64 9.57 1.49
N HIS A 106 -0.76 8.57 1.34
CA HIS A 106 -0.20 8.17 0.06
C HIS A 106 0.01 6.65 -0.02
N ALA A 107 -0.04 6.08 -1.22
CA ALA A 107 0.33 4.68 -1.46
C ALA A 107 1.54 4.60 -2.37
N ILE A 108 2.46 3.71 -2.03
CA ILE A 108 3.62 3.36 -2.86
C ILE A 108 3.73 1.84 -2.95
N LEU A 109 4.29 1.36 -4.04
CA LEU A 109 4.63 -0.04 -4.25
C LEU A 109 6.14 -0.16 -4.47
N TYR A 110 6.85 -0.81 -3.56
CA TYR A 110 8.23 -1.22 -3.79
C TYR A 110 8.25 -2.63 -4.39
N ILE A 111 9.09 -2.84 -5.42
CA ILE A 111 9.17 -4.09 -6.16
C ILE A 111 10.63 -4.53 -6.22
N LYS A 112 11.00 -5.51 -5.42
CA LYS A 112 12.34 -6.13 -5.47
C LYS A 112 12.42 -7.05 -6.70
N GLY A 113 13.43 -6.84 -7.54
CA GLY A 113 13.61 -7.52 -8.82
C GLY A 113 13.12 -6.73 -10.05
N ALA A 114 12.46 -5.58 -9.85
CA ALA A 114 12.16 -4.62 -10.91
C ALA A 114 13.10 -3.41 -10.83
N CYS A 115 13.68 -3.04 -11.95
CA CYS A 115 14.61 -1.92 -12.09
C CYS A 115 14.03 -0.86 -13.01
N LYS A 116 14.32 0.41 -12.70
CA LYS A 116 14.01 1.52 -13.60
C LYS A 116 14.74 1.31 -14.95
N ASP A 117 14.06 1.57 -16.03
CA ASP A 117 14.66 1.57 -17.37
C ASP A 117 15.24 2.95 -17.68
N ASP A 118 16.58 3.04 -17.67
CA ASP A 118 17.27 4.30 -17.90
C ASP A 118 17.39 4.68 -19.37
N GLU A 119 17.07 3.75 -20.29
CA GLU A 119 17.07 4.00 -21.74
C GLU A 119 15.70 4.53 -22.22
N ALA A 120 14.64 4.37 -21.41
CA ALA A 120 13.30 4.78 -21.77
C ALA A 120 13.13 6.32 -21.78
N GLN A 121 12.25 6.81 -22.66
CA GLN A 121 11.96 8.24 -22.81
C GLN A 121 11.09 8.81 -21.66
N PHE A 122 10.34 7.96 -21.01
CA PHE A 122 9.49 8.25 -19.83
C PHE A 122 9.63 7.10 -18.82
N PRO A 123 9.19 7.26 -17.58
CA PRO A 123 9.34 6.22 -16.55
C PRO A 123 8.77 4.87 -16.98
N GLN A 124 9.64 3.88 -17.08
CA GLN A 124 9.36 2.47 -17.35
C GLN A 124 10.17 1.57 -16.42
N LEU A 125 9.71 0.34 -16.25
CA LEU A 125 10.38 -0.71 -15.51
C LEU A 125 10.81 -1.83 -16.45
N ARG A 126 11.88 -2.49 -16.07
CA ARG A 126 12.34 -3.76 -16.64
C ARG A 126 12.70 -4.74 -15.53
N ARG A 127 12.82 -6.01 -15.85
CA ARG A 127 13.46 -6.96 -14.94
C ARG A 127 14.91 -6.52 -14.66
N CYS A 128 15.32 -6.59 -13.41
CA CYS A 128 16.71 -6.34 -13.05
C CYS A 128 17.62 -7.38 -13.73
N ARG A 129 18.81 -6.99 -14.13
CA ARG A 129 19.83 -7.91 -14.68
C ARG A 129 20.54 -8.59 -13.53
N GLY A 130 20.69 -9.91 -13.60
CA GLY A 130 21.35 -10.70 -12.57
C GLY A 130 20.42 -11.19 -11.47
N VAL A 131 20.99 -11.80 -10.46
CA VAL A 131 20.22 -12.37 -9.33
C VAL A 131 19.96 -11.27 -8.31
N ALA A 132 18.70 -11.10 -7.89
CA ALA A 132 18.27 -10.12 -6.90
C ALA A 132 18.88 -10.30 -5.49
N THR A 133 19.65 -11.36 -5.29
CA THR A 133 20.34 -11.69 -4.04
C THR A 133 21.70 -11.00 -3.85
N SER A 134 22.16 -10.22 -4.82
CA SER A 134 23.35 -9.41 -4.62
C SER A 134 23.00 -8.24 -3.71
N LEU A 135 23.43 -8.33 -2.45
CA LEU A 135 23.37 -7.22 -1.49
C LEU A 135 24.30 -6.06 -1.91
N GLU A 136 25.17 -6.30 -2.88
CA GLU A 136 26.10 -5.31 -3.43
C GLU A 136 25.42 -4.34 -4.40
N ASP A 137 24.19 -4.66 -4.87
CA ASP A 137 23.40 -3.76 -5.72
C ASP A 137 22.17 -3.20 -4.95
N PRO A 138 22.31 -2.05 -4.28
CA PRO A 138 21.21 -1.43 -3.54
C PRO A 138 20.05 -1.00 -4.45
N GLU A 139 20.26 -0.95 -5.78
CA GLU A 139 19.26 -0.54 -6.76
C GLU A 139 18.47 -1.72 -7.35
N HIS A 140 18.64 -2.93 -6.83
CA HIS A 140 17.94 -4.14 -7.30
C HIS A 140 16.46 -4.18 -6.91
N GLY A 141 15.82 -3.04 -6.89
CA GLY A 141 14.41 -2.83 -6.63
C GLY A 141 14.03 -1.39 -6.89
N THR A 142 12.75 -1.15 -7.03
CA THR A 142 12.23 0.18 -7.41
C THR A 142 10.95 0.49 -6.66
N GLY A 143 10.87 1.69 -6.08
CA GLY A 143 9.63 2.27 -5.57
C GLY A 143 8.84 2.92 -6.70
N VAL A 144 7.56 2.58 -6.80
CA VAL A 144 6.61 3.13 -7.77
C VAL A 144 5.65 4.06 -7.04
N SER A 145 5.57 5.31 -7.45
CA SER A 145 4.75 6.35 -6.83
C SER A 145 3.95 7.14 -7.84
N VAL A 146 2.71 7.50 -7.50
CA VAL A 146 1.78 8.28 -8.32
C VAL A 146 1.63 9.66 -7.71
N ASN A 147 1.70 10.71 -8.51
CA ASN A 147 1.49 12.07 -8.03
C ASN A 147 0.39 12.78 -8.82
N GLN A 148 -0.44 13.55 -8.12
CA GLN A 148 -1.55 14.30 -8.73
C GLN A 148 -1.10 15.38 -9.72
N LEU A 149 0.16 15.80 -9.67
CA LEU A 149 0.72 16.80 -10.55
C LEU A 149 1.37 16.22 -11.81
N PHE A 150 1.52 14.91 -11.92
CA PHE A 150 1.99 14.31 -13.16
C PHE A 150 0.98 14.54 -14.28
N LYS A 151 1.47 14.85 -15.48
CA LYS A 151 0.64 15.18 -16.63
C LYS A 151 0.68 14.13 -17.71
N ASN A 152 1.86 13.72 -18.13
CA ASN A 152 2.06 12.75 -19.21
C ASN A 152 2.42 11.34 -18.73
N VAL A 153 2.37 11.07 -17.45
CA VAL A 153 2.59 9.75 -16.85
C VAL A 153 1.70 9.58 -15.63
N ASN A 154 1.43 8.34 -15.24
CA ASN A 154 0.69 8.05 -14.00
C ASN A 154 1.63 7.93 -12.81
N TRP A 155 2.81 7.33 -12.98
CA TRP A 155 3.76 7.03 -11.92
C TRP A 155 5.21 7.31 -12.33
N VAL A 156 6.07 7.44 -11.31
CA VAL A 156 7.53 7.51 -11.44
C VAL A 156 8.19 6.34 -10.72
N ALA A 157 9.44 6.05 -11.12
CA ALA A 157 10.26 4.97 -10.59
C ALA A 157 11.44 5.52 -9.79
N THR A 158 11.51 5.23 -8.50
CA THR A 158 12.61 5.60 -7.62
C THR A 158 13.46 4.36 -7.33
N PRO A 159 14.70 4.28 -7.85
CA PRO A 159 15.56 3.12 -7.68
C PRO A 159 16.13 3.04 -6.25
N GLY A 160 16.14 1.81 -5.71
CA GLY A 160 16.75 1.50 -4.42
C GLY A 160 15.87 1.80 -3.22
N TYR A 161 15.86 0.86 -2.26
CA TYR A 161 15.05 0.94 -1.04
C TYR A 161 15.41 2.17 -0.19
N GLU A 162 16.70 2.40 -0.02
CA GLU A 162 17.23 3.47 0.83
C GLU A 162 16.85 4.87 0.33
N LEU A 163 16.75 5.07 -0.99
CA LEU A 163 16.31 6.35 -1.53
C LEU A 163 14.79 6.54 -1.38
N VAL A 164 14.02 5.46 -1.58
CA VAL A 164 12.53 5.51 -1.50
C VAL A 164 12.04 5.81 -0.09
N PHE A 165 12.65 5.23 0.92
CA PHE A 165 12.15 5.34 2.30
C PHE A 165 12.95 6.35 3.12
N PRO A 166 14.17 6.10 3.57
CA PRO A 166 14.91 7.06 4.39
C PRO A 166 15.64 8.15 3.58
N GLY A 167 15.62 8.11 2.23
CA GLY A 167 16.33 9.08 1.40
C GLY A 167 17.85 9.04 1.56
N ASN A 168 18.44 7.85 1.74
CA ASN A 168 19.86 7.63 2.03
C ASN A 168 20.34 8.34 3.32
N LEU A 169 19.44 8.60 4.28
CA LEU A 169 19.81 9.03 5.62
C LEU A 169 20.25 7.84 6.46
N ALA A 170 21.37 8.02 7.15
CA ALA A 170 21.80 7.04 8.15
C ALA A 170 20.86 7.07 9.38
N PRO A 171 20.74 5.95 10.12
CA PRO A 171 20.03 5.93 11.39
C PRO A 171 20.58 7.00 12.33
N GLY A 172 19.71 7.84 12.91
CA GLY A 172 20.11 8.92 13.81
C GLY A 172 20.72 10.16 13.14
N GLU A 173 20.94 10.16 11.83
CA GLU A 173 21.34 11.37 11.09
C GLU A 173 20.20 12.40 11.13
N ARG A 174 20.53 13.67 11.44
CA ARG A 174 19.53 14.73 11.49
C ARG A 174 19.08 15.16 10.09
N LEU A 175 17.79 15.11 9.82
CA LEU A 175 17.21 15.68 8.61
C LEU A 175 17.14 17.21 8.72
N THR A 176 18.00 17.89 7.96
CA THR A 176 18.06 19.35 7.81
C THR A 176 17.60 19.77 6.41
N LEU A 177 17.36 21.07 6.20
CA LEU A 177 17.04 21.60 4.86
C LEU A 177 18.15 21.29 3.83
N ALA A 178 19.41 21.40 4.22
CA ALA A 178 20.54 21.09 3.34
C ALA A 178 20.55 19.61 2.93
N ARG A 179 20.22 18.71 3.87
CA ARG A 179 20.14 17.27 3.58
C ARG A 179 18.95 16.95 2.68
N PHE A 180 17.79 17.57 2.91
CA PHE A 180 16.63 17.49 2.04
C PHE A 180 17.01 17.87 0.60
N GLN A 181 17.64 19.03 0.39
CA GLN A 181 18.09 19.47 -0.93
C GLN A 181 19.11 18.52 -1.57
N ALA A 182 20.00 17.92 -0.78
CA ALA A 182 20.92 16.91 -1.30
C ALA A 182 20.20 15.67 -1.85
N VAL A 183 19.11 15.23 -1.20
CA VAL A 183 18.28 14.11 -1.70
C VAL A 183 17.52 14.49 -2.96
N GLU A 184 17.05 15.72 -3.08
CA GLU A 184 16.46 16.23 -4.35
C GLU A 184 17.46 16.15 -5.50
N GLN A 185 18.72 16.57 -5.26
CA GLN A 185 19.76 16.48 -6.29
C GLN A 185 20.09 15.02 -6.67
N GLN A 186 20.06 14.10 -5.70
CA GLN A 186 20.19 12.68 -6.00
C GLN A 186 19.04 12.16 -6.87
N ALA A 187 17.80 12.56 -6.61
CA ALA A 187 16.64 12.20 -7.41
C ALA A 187 16.78 12.70 -8.86
N ILE A 188 17.21 13.94 -9.03
CA ILE A 188 17.48 14.52 -10.36
C ILE A 188 18.60 13.75 -11.07
N ALA A 189 19.71 13.48 -10.39
CA ALA A 189 20.86 12.76 -10.95
C ALA A 189 20.50 11.32 -11.38
N LYS A 190 19.61 10.64 -10.64
CA LYS A 190 19.08 9.32 -10.99
C LYS A 190 17.99 9.37 -12.08
N GLY A 191 17.64 10.56 -12.57
CA GLY A 191 16.66 10.75 -13.65
C GLY A 191 15.26 10.24 -13.30
N ILE A 192 14.84 10.35 -12.03
CA ILE A 192 13.52 9.89 -11.55
C ILE A 192 12.39 10.54 -12.33
N TYR A 193 12.54 11.84 -12.65
CA TYR A 193 11.56 12.64 -13.38
C TYR A 193 11.94 12.84 -14.87
N ARG A 194 12.80 12.00 -15.45
CA ARG A 194 13.16 12.12 -16.87
C ARG A 194 11.92 11.88 -17.73
N GLY A 195 11.64 12.84 -18.64
CA GLY A 195 10.50 12.80 -19.56
C GLY A 195 9.14 13.06 -18.89
N VAL A 196 9.10 13.40 -17.60
CA VAL A 196 7.87 13.75 -16.87
C VAL A 196 7.54 15.21 -17.07
N THR A 197 6.29 15.52 -17.38
CA THR A 197 5.72 16.86 -17.38
C THR A 197 4.68 16.98 -16.26
N PHE A 198 4.46 18.20 -15.78
CA PHE A 198 3.65 18.44 -14.61
C PHE A 198 2.49 19.38 -14.91
N HIS A 199 1.33 19.11 -14.33
CA HIS A 199 0.23 20.05 -14.29
C HIS A 199 0.64 21.31 -13.50
N ARG A 200 0.06 22.45 -13.87
CA ARG A 200 0.24 23.70 -13.13
C ARG A 200 -0.36 23.62 -11.71
N PHE A 201 0.29 24.25 -10.76
CA PHE A 201 -0.32 24.51 -9.46
C PHE A 201 -1.57 25.39 -9.59
N ALA A 202 -2.49 25.24 -8.63
CA ALA A 202 -3.69 26.08 -8.59
C ALA A 202 -3.30 27.58 -8.58
N GLY A 203 -3.87 28.33 -9.51
CA GLY A 203 -3.59 29.77 -9.67
C GLY A 203 -2.34 30.12 -10.50
N ALA A 204 -1.52 29.16 -10.92
CA ALA A 204 -0.39 29.41 -11.82
C ALA A 204 -0.87 29.66 -13.26
N THR A 205 -0.12 30.46 -14.03
CA THR A 205 -0.43 30.80 -15.44
C THR A 205 0.18 29.81 -16.45
N SER A 206 1.20 29.06 -16.05
CA SER A 206 1.92 28.10 -16.88
C SER A 206 1.98 26.71 -16.22
N ASP A 207 2.36 25.69 -16.97
CA ASP A 207 2.67 24.36 -16.42
C ASP A 207 3.84 24.48 -15.42
N THR A 208 3.84 23.56 -14.43
CA THR A 208 4.83 23.54 -13.35
C THR A 208 6.17 23.04 -13.88
N GLU A 209 7.25 23.74 -13.59
CA GLU A 209 8.60 23.27 -13.86
C GLU A 209 9.04 22.25 -12.80
N LEU A 210 10.02 21.37 -13.17
CA LEU A 210 10.56 20.35 -12.26
C LEU A 210 11.04 20.96 -10.93
N ARG A 211 11.70 22.11 -10.96
CA ARG A 211 12.17 22.78 -9.74
C ARG A 211 11.01 23.12 -8.81
N ASP A 212 9.96 23.75 -9.34
CA ASP A 212 8.80 24.16 -8.54
C ASP A 212 8.04 22.94 -8.00
N PHE A 213 8.01 21.84 -8.77
CA PHE A 213 7.45 20.57 -8.33
C PHE A 213 8.23 19.99 -7.16
N LEU A 214 9.56 19.93 -7.25
CA LEU A 214 10.41 19.39 -6.18
C LEU A 214 10.27 20.19 -4.88
N GLU A 215 10.30 21.51 -4.97
CA GLU A 215 10.17 22.41 -3.82
C GLU A 215 8.84 22.25 -3.08
N ARG A 216 7.76 21.90 -3.78
CA ARG A 216 6.40 21.90 -3.22
C ARG A 216 5.78 20.53 -3.03
N ALA A 217 6.15 19.55 -3.84
CA ALA A 217 5.41 18.29 -3.91
C ALA A 217 6.26 17.02 -4.07
N GLY A 218 7.55 17.10 -4.40
CA GLY A 218 8.38 15.94 -4.73
C GLY A 218 8.73 15.09 -3.52
N ILE A 219 9.47 15.66 -2.58
CA ILE A 219 9.95 14.92 -1.39
C ILE A 219 8.79 14.61 -0.43
N GLY A 220 8.78 13.39 0.10
CA GLY A 220 7.71 12.89 0.97
C GLY A 220 6.44 12.45 0.21
N THR A 221 6.44 12.53 -1.12
CA THR A 221 5.37 11.99 -1.97
C THR A 221 5.85 10.89 -2.90
N ASP A 222 7.00 11.05 -3.55
CA ASP A 222 7.49 10.13 -4.58
C ASP A 222 8.78 9.40 -4.16
N LEU A 223 9.55 10.02 -3.27
CA LEU A 223 10.79 9.47 -2.71
C LEU A 223 11.00 10.01 -1.29
N ALA A 224 11.91 9.40 -0.55
CA ALA A 224 12.23 9.77 0.85
C ALA A 224 10.97 9.91 1.73
N LEU A 225 10.06 8.96 1.62
CA LEU A 225 8.73 9.00 2.26
C LEU A 225 8.80 9.13 3.77
N GLN A 226 9.80 8.51 4.39
CA GLN A 226 10.01 8.52 5.82
C GLN A 226 10.45 9.89 6.35
N PHE A 227 10.92 10.80 5.50
CA PHE A 227 11.24 12.17 5.91
C PHE A 227 10.03 12.87 6.52
N ALA A 228 8.89 12.75 5.85
CA ALA A 228 7.68 13.50 6.17
C ALA A 228 6.53 12.63 6.69
N ARG A 229 6.66 11.30 6.66
CA ARG A 229 5.56 10.36 6.85
C ARG A 229 5.98 9.15 7.65
N SER A 230 5.10 8.68 8.53
CA SER A 230 5.13 7.30 8.96
C SER A 230 4.62 6.41 7.83
N VAL A 231 5.28 5.29 7.59
CA VAL A 231 4.97 4.38 6.48
C VAL A 231 4.64 3.01 7.05
N PHE A 232 3.54 2.43 6.62
CA PHE A 232 3.04 1.11 7.05
C PHE A 232 2.99 0.21 5.84
N CYS A 233 3.80 -0.83 5.83
CA CYS A 233 4.00 -1.68 4.67
C CYS A 233 3.54 -3.12 4.91
N ALA A 234 2.96 -3.71 3.86
CA ALA A 234 2.70 -5.14 3.75
C ALA A 234 3.69 -5.71 2.73
N ARG A 235 4.68 -6.45 3.22
CA ARG A 235 5.75 -7.07 2.44
C ARG A 235 5.36 -8.51 2.12
N LEU A 236 5.37 -8.86 0.85
CA LEU A 236 4.90 -10.16 0.35
C LEU A 236 5.91 -10.76 -0.62
N PRO A 237 6.54 -11.91 -0.29
CA PRO A 237 7.38 -12.65 -1.24
C PRO A 237 6.56 -13.10 -2.45
N VAL A 238 7.11 -12.91 -3.65
CA VAL A 238 6.47 -13.31 -4.91
C VAL A 238 7.35 -14.29 -5.67
N ALA A 239 6.73 -15.07 -6.54
CA ALA A 239 7.48 -15.85 -7.51
C ALA A 239 8.09 -14.91 -8.57
N GLU A 240 9.27 -15.27 -9.07
CA GLU A 240 9.96 -14.46 -10.09
C GLU A 240 9.10 -14.17 -11.32
N ALA A 241 8.30 -15.16 -11.75
CA ALA A 241 7.39 -15.02 -12.89
C ALA A 241 6.28 -13.98 -12.68
N MET A 242 5.92 -13.68 -11.43
CA MET A 242 4.88 -12.69 -11.10
C MET A 242 5.35 -11.24 -11.34
N LEU A 243 6.66 -10.99 -11.43
CA LEU A 243 7.19 -9.65 -11.71
C LEU A 243 6.80 -9.18 -13.11
N GLU A 244 6.75 -10.08 -14.10
CA GLU A 244 6.46 -9.71 -15.49
C GLU A 244 5.08 -9.06 -15.65
N PRO A 245 3.96 -9.67 -15.23
CA PRO A 245 2.66 -9.04 -15.36
C PRO A 245 2.53 -7.74 -14.55
N ILE A 246 3.21 -7.61 -13.40
CA ILE A 246 3.23 -6.36 -12.62
C ILE A 246 3.94 -5.25 -13.41
N ILE A 247 5.12 -5.54 -13.95
CA ILE A 247 5.91 -4.60 -14.76
C ILE A 247 5.14 -4.20 -16.02
N ALA A 248 4.58 -5.17 -16.73
CA ALA A 248 3.81 -4.92 -17.96
C ALA A 248 2.62 -3.99 -17.68
N PHE A 249 1.83 -4.25 -16.64
CA PHE A 249 0.71 -3.39 -16.24
C PHE A 249 1.17 -1.95 -15.97
N LEU A 250 2.24 -1.78 -15.18
CA LEU A 250 2.75 -0.45 -14.84
C LEU A 250 3.25 0.30 -16.08
N ASN A 251 4.00 -0.37 -16.95
CA ASN A 251 4.49 0.23 -18.20
C ASN A 251 3.36 0.63 -19.15
N ASP A 252 2.35 -0.23 -19.31
CA ASP A 252 1.18 0.08 -20.13
C ASP A 252 0.41 1.27 -19.58
N LYS A 253 0.32 1.39 -18.24
CA LYS A 253 -0.32 2.53 -17.60
C LYS A 253 0.37 3.85 -17.90
N ASN A 254 1.70 3.91 -17.89
CA ASN A 254 2.43 5.12 -18.28
C ASN A 254 2.36 5.37 -19.78
N ARG A 255 2.40 4.32 -20.61
CA ARG A 255 2.30 4.43 -22.08
C ARG A 255 0.95 5.05 -22.49
N GLU A 256 -0.14 4.72 -21.78
CA GLU A 256 -1.48 5.31 -22.02
C GLU A 256 -1.44 6.84 -22.08
N TYR A 257 -0.62 7.49 -21.24
CA TYR A 257 -0.50 8.94 -21.15
C TYR A 257 0.69 9.50 -21.94
N ALA A 258 1.82 8.81 -21.94
CA ALA A 258 3.03 9.31 -22.63
C ALA A 258 2.91 9.30 -24.16
N GLU A 259 2.19 8.33 -24.73
CA GLU A 259 1.96 8.16 -26.15
C GLU A 259 0.50 8.44 -26.55
N GLY A 260 -0.37 8.70 -25.56
CA GLY A 260 -1.79 8.96 -25.78
C GLY A 260 -2.10 10.44 -26.05
N GLU A 261 -3.35 10.69 -26.45
CA GLU A 261 -3.86 12.06 -26.69
C GLU A 261 -4.34 12.76 -25.40
N ALA A 262 -4.47 12.02 -24.29
CA ALA A 262 -5.04 12.53 -23.04
C ALA A 262 -3.98 12.68 -21.95
N ASP A 263 -4.03 13.81 -21.23
CA ASP A 263 -3.25 14.00 -20.02
C ASP A 263 -3.74 13.09 -18.90
N TYR A 264 -2.82 12.62 -18.03
CA TYR A 264 -3.19 11.98 -16.78
C TYR A 264 -3.91 12.97 -15.87
N ASN A 265 -5.06 12.58 -15.36
CA ASN A 265 -5.83 13.37 -14.43
C ASN A 265 -6.13 12.54 -13.17
N TRP A 266 -5.45 12.86 -12.09
CA TRP A 266 -5.66 12.21 -10.80
C TRP A 266 -7.12 12.31 -10.34
N SER A 267 -7.67 11.21 -9.88
CA SER A 267 -9.04 11.12 -9.39
C SER A 267 -9.12 10.30 -8.12
N ALA A 268 -9.64 10.89 -7.04
CA ALA A 268 -9.89 10.16 -5.80
C ALA A 268 -10.76 8.90 -6.00
N TRP A 269 -11.61 8.89 -7.01
CA TRP A 269 -12.63 7.86 -7.24
C TRP A 269 -12.25 6.81 -8.27
N ALA A 270 -11.35 7.12 -9.20
CA ALA A 270 -11.14 6.30 -10.38
C ALA A 270 -9.68 6.05 -10.72
N ASP A 271 -8.78 6.98 -10.45
CA ASP A 271 -7.37 6.86 -10.85
C ASP A 271 -6.45 7.63 -9.88
N ASN A 272 -5.99 6.95 -8.85
CA ASN A 272 -5.07 7.47 -7.84
C ASN A 272 -4.00 6.41 -7.50
N CYS A 273 -3.10 6.74 -6.59
CA CYS A 273 -2.03 5.86 -6.16
C CYS A 273 -2.53 4.47 -5.71
N SER A 274 -3.61 4.40 -4.94
CA SER A 274 -4.14 3.13 -4.46
C SER A 274 -4.72 2.27 -5.58
N HIS A 275 -5.37 2.87 -6.58
CA HIS A 275 -5.87 2.15 -7.75
C HIS A 275 -4.73 1.54 -8.57
N THR A 276 -3.69 2.34 -8.84
CA THR A 276 -2.53 1.89 -9.63
C THR A 276 -1.81 0.74 -8.92
N MET A 277 -1.48 0.90 -7.62
CA MET A 277 -0.74 -0.13 -6.88
C MET A 277 -1.55 -1.42 -6.74
N ARG A 278 -2.84 -1.32 -6.42
CA ARG A 278 -3.71 -2.48 -6.33
C ARG A 278 -3.84 -3.22 -7.66
N ASN A 279 -4.05 -2.50 -8.76
CA ASN A 279 -4.23 -3.12 -10.06
C ASN A 279 -2.92 -3.72 -10.61
N ALA A 280 -1.77 -3.15 -10.26
CA ALA A 280 -0.47 -3.75 -10.53
C ALA A 280 -0.32 -5.13 -9.86
N LEU A 281 -0.68 -5.24 -8.58
CA LEU A 281 -0.67 -6.51 -7.86
C LEU A 281 -1.75 -7.49 -8.38
N ALA A 282 -2.91 -6.96 -8.83
CA ALA A 282 -3.96 -7.77 -9.42
C ALA A 282 -3.57 -8.36 -10.79
N ALA A 283 -2.67 -7.72 -11.53
CA ALA A 283 -2.13 -8.26 -12.78
C ALA A 283 -1.36 -9.58 -12.57
N ALA A 284 -0.80 -9.79 -11.37
CA ALA A 284 -0.18 -11.03 -10.95
C ALA A 284 -1.11 -11.93 -10.10
N ASN A 285 -2.41 -11.78 -10.20
CA ASN A 285 -3.41 -12.57 -9.47
C ASN A 285 -3.30 -12.51 -7.93
N ILE A 286 -2.62 -11.52 -7.35
CA ILE A 286 -2.51 -11.40 -5.89
C ILE A 286 -3.89 -11.13 -5.28
N TRP A 287 -4.70 -10.29 -5.93
CA TRP A 287 -6.10 -10.03 -5.60
C TRP A 287 -6.93 -9.58 -6.82
N SER A 288 -8.22 -9.31 -6.62
CA SER A 288 -9.08 -8.82 -7.70
C SER A 288 -8.78 -7.35 -8.01
N PRO A 289 -8.78 -6.97 -9.29
CA PRO A 289 -8.58 -5.57 -9.70
C PRO A 289 -9.72 -4.68 -9.19
N LEU A 290 -9.41 -3.42 -8.94
CA LEU A 290 -10.42 -2.38 -8.78
C LEU A 290 -10.94 -2.00 -10.15
N SER A 291 -12.22 -2.24 -10.40
CA SER A 291 -12.84 -1.81 -11.63
C SER A 291 -13.09 -0.31 -11.60
N VAL A 292 -12.32 0.45 -12.37
CA VAL A 292 -12.47 1.89 -12.56
C VAL A 292 -13.58 2.24 -13.58
N ARG A 293 -14.04 1.27 -14.37
CA ARG A 293 -15.12 1.43 -15.39
C ARG A 293 -16.50 1.07 -14.86
N THR A 294 -16.80 1.44 -13.63
CA THR A 294 -18.10 1.14 -13.01
C THR A 294 -18.99 2.37 -12.92
N THR A 295 -20.27 2.15 -12.63
CA THR A 295 -21.22 3.25 -12.38
C THR A 295 -20.72 4.11 -11.20
N LYS A 296 -20.98 5.43 -11.23
CA LYS A 296 -20.57 6.37 -10.17
C LYS A 296 -20.94 5.91 -8.75
N ILE A 297 -22.03 5.18 -8.59
CA ILE A 297 -22.46 4.61 -7.30
C ILE A 297 -21.46 3.52 -6.84
N ARG A 298 -21.03 2.62 -7.73
CA ARG A 298 -20.03 1.61 -7.37
C ARG A 298 -18.65 2.20 -7.10
N GLN A 299 -18.29 3.31 -7.77
CA GLN A 299 -17.04 4.02 -7.47
C GLN A 299 -17.01 4.55 -6.05
N ILE A 300 -18.14 5.04 -5.51
CA ILE A 300 -18.24 5.50 -4.11
C ILE A 300 -17.95 4.35 -3.13
N PHE A 301 -18.43 3.14 -3.42
CA PHE A 301 -18.17 1.95 -2.59
C PHE A 301 -16.77 1.35 -2.80
N ASN A 302 -16.11 1.67 -3.89
CA ASN A 302 -14.77 1.20 -4.24
C ASN A 302 -13.70 2.30 -4.04
N LEU A 303 -13.95 3.28 -3.18
CA LEU A 303 -12.98 4.31 -2.88
C LEU A 303 -11.69 3.67 -2.34
N ALA A 304 -10.64 3.73 -3.15
CA ALA A 304 -9.34 3.22 -2.79
C ALA A 304 -8.59 4.25 -1.93
N VAL A 305 -8.39 3.93 -0.67
CA VAL A 305 -7.62 4.72 0.30
C VAL A 305 -6.36 3.94 0.65
N PRO A 306 -5.17 4.57 0.66
CA PRO A 306 -3.90 3.90 0.90
C PRO A 306 -3.90 2.96 2.12
N ALA A 307 -4.35 3.45 3.25
CA ALA A 307 -4.42 2.67 4.48
C ALA A 307 -5.39 1.48 4.38
N ASN A 308 -6.51 1.63 3.68
CA ASN A 308 -7.45 0.53 3.50
C ASN A 308 -6.86 -0.57 2.61
N GLU A 309 -6.11 -0.19 1.57
CA GLU A 309 -5.47 -1.17 0.69
C GLU A 309 -4.31 -1.89 1.40
N PHE A 310 -3.55 -1.19 2.24
CA PHE A 310 -2.59 -1.82 3.14
C PHE A 310 -3.26 -2.87 4.04
N VAL A 311 -4.35 -2.51 4.73
CA VAL A 311 -5.08 -3.45 5.61
C VAL A 311 -5.67 -4.61 4.82
N ASN A 312 -6.23 -4.36 3.62
CA ASN A 312 -6.76 -5.42 2.75
C ASN A 312 -5.67 -6.43 2.35
N LEU A 313 -4.46 -5.96 2.00
CA LEU A 313 -3.34 -6.85 1.67
C LEU A 313 -2.86 -7.59 2.92
N ALA A 314 -2.73 -6.88 4.04
CA ALA A 314 -2.36 -7.48 5.32
C ALA A 314 -3.34 -8.62 5.73
N GLU A 315 -4.63 -8.39 5.62
CA GLU A 315 -5.65 -9.42 5.86
C GLU A 315 -5.53 -10.61 4.89
N LEU A 316 -5.25 -10.34 3.60
CA LEU A 316 -5.06 -11.38 2.60
C LEU A 316 -3.85 -12.27 2.92
N MET A 317 -2.76 -11.67 3.38
CA MET A 317 -1.51 -12.34 3.72
C MET A 317 -1.63 -13.16 5.03
N THR A 318 -2.34 -12.63 6.02
CA THR A 318 -2.37 -13.17 7.39
C THR A 318 -3.59 -14.01 7.69
N GLY A 319 -4.75 -13.66 7.13
CA GLY A 319 -6.04 -14.28 7.40
C GLY A 319 -6.48 -15.32 6.37
N GLY A 320 -5.65 -15.61 5.36
CA GLY A 320 -5.98 -16.57 4.32
C GLY A 320 -6.07 -17.98 4.89
N ASP A 321 -7.25 -18.62 4.76
CA ASP A 321 -7.42 -20.03 5.05
C ASP A 321 -6.68 -20.85 3.98
N ILE A 322 -5.60 -21.51 4.37
CA ILE A 322 -4.84 -22.45 3.53
C ILE A 322 -5.01 -23.90 4.02
N GLU A 323 -5.83 -24.15 5.01
CA GLU A 323 -6.11 -25.48 5.57
C GLU A 323 -7.06 -26.29 4.68
N ASP A 324 -7.89 -25.61 3.87
CA ASP A 324 -8.77 -26.27 2.91
C ASP A 324 -8.51 -25.77 1.47
N TYR A 325 -7.94 -26.63 0.63
CA TYR A 325 -7.69 -26.33 -0.80
C TYR A 325 -8.96 -25.91 -1.56
N ARG A 326 -10.16 -26.28 -1.08
CA ARG A 326 -11.44 -25.89 -1.71
C ARG A 326 -11.70 -24.38 -1.58
N ASP A 327 -11.24 -23.77 -0.51
CA ASP A 327 -11.39 -22.32 -0.32
C ASP A 327 -10.44 -21.56 -1.25
N ILE A 328 -9.26 -22.11 -1.53
CA ILE A 328 -8.36 -21.61 -2.58
C ILE A 328 -9.06 -21.66 -3.94
N LEU A 329 -9.68 -22.80 -4.28
CA LEU A 329 -10.35 -22.97 -5.58
C LEU A 329 -11.61 -22.11 -5.76
N ARG A 330 -12.28 -21.73 -4.68
CA ARG A 330 -13.46 -20.84 -4.70
C ARG A 330 -13.09 -19.38 -4.91
N ASN A 331 -11.90 -18.99 -4.52
CA ASN A 331 -11.40 -17.63 -4.68
C ASN A 331 -10.68 -17.49 -6.03
N GLY A 332 -11.25 -16.72 -6.96
CA GLY A 332 -10.72 -16.57 -8.32
C GLY A 332 -9.23 -16.23 -8.36
N PRO A 333 -8.81 -15.09 -7.81
CA PRO A 333 -7.40 -14.69 -7.82
C PRO A 333 -6.47 -15.72 -7.19
N ARG A 334 -6.79 -16.28 -6.02
CA ARG A 334 -5.98 -17.32 -5.36
C ARG A 334 -5.84 -18.56 -6.20
N ARG A 335 -6.94 -19.01 -6.80
CA ARG A 335 -6.93 -20.17 -7.70
C ARG A 335 -6.04 -19.90 -8.91
N ASP A 336 -6.18 -18.74 -9.53
CA ASP A 336 -5.45 -18.37 -10.75
C ASP A 336 -3.95 -18.19 -10.44
N ALA A 337 -3.59 -17.54 -9.31
CA ALA A 337 -2.22 -17.45 -8.84
C ALA A 337 -1.61 -18.83 -8.52
N PHE A 338 -2.37 -19.73 -7.89
CA PHE A 338 -1.92 -21.10 -7.60
C PHE A 338 -1.66 -21.89 -8.88
N HIS A 339 -2.54 -21.77 -9.89
CA HIS A 339 -2.39 -22.50 -11.15
C HIS A 339 -1.31 -21.95 -12.07
N GLU A 340 -1.10 -20.63 -12.05
CA GLU A 340 -0.18 -19.96 -12.97
C GLU A 340 1.24 -19.88 -12.41
N PHE A 341 1.36 -19.70 -11.09
CA PHE A 341 2.65 -19.38 -10.46
C PHE A 341 3.05 -20.35 -9.33
N ASP A 342 2.27 -21.40 -9.04
CA ASP A 342 2.46 -22.25 -7.86
C ASP A 342 2.62 -21.41 -6.58
N TRP A 343 1.72 -20.42 -6.39
CA TRP A 343 1.88 -19.40 -5.38
C TRP A 343 0.57 -19.05 -4.67
N LEU A 344 0.67 -18.75 -3.38
CA LEU A 344 -0.44 -18.25 -2.56
C LEU A 344 0.00 -17.04 -1.74
N PRO A 345 -0.91 -16.07 -1.50
CA PRO A 345 -0.58 -14.85 -0.73
C PRO A 345 -0.32 -15.13 0.76
N THR A 346 -0.91 -16.17 1.31
CA THR A 346 -0.69 -16.59 2.70
C THR A 346 0.47 -17.55 2.73
N ARG A 347 1.67 -17.04 3.05
CA ARG A 347 2.92 -17.81 2.99
C ARG A 347 3.99 -17.24 3.91
N GLN A 348 5.05 -17.99 4.14
CA GLN A 348 6.23 -17.56 4.89
C GLN A 348 6.86 -16.31 4.28
N GLY A 349 7.36 -15.43 5.14
CA GLY A 349 7.94 -14.16 4.74
C GLY A 349 6.92 -13.07 4.42
N ALA A 350 5.61 -13.37 4.49
CA ALA A 350 4.58 -12.34 4.43
C ALA A 350 4.59 -11.54 5.75
N LEU A 351 5.14 -10.33 5.74
CA LEU A 351 5.42 -9.50 6.92
C LEU A 351 4.82 -8.11 6.81
N LEU A 352 4.55 -7.53 7.95
CA LEU A 352 4.16 -6.13 8.10
C LEU A 352 5.33 -5.35 8.70
N LYS A 353 5.51 -4.13 8.23
CA LYS A 353 6.58 -3.26 8.70
C LYS A 353 6.05 -1.86 8.95
N THR A 354 6.52 -1.24 10.02
CA THR A 354 6.27 0.17 10.33
C THR A 354 7.57 0.94 10.25
N LEU A 355 7.60 1.98 9.43
CA LEU A 355 8.69 2.92 9.34
C LEU A 355 8.21 4.26 9.91
N PRO A 356 8.72 4.69 11.06
CA PRO A 356 8.38 5.99 11.65
C PRO A 356 8.91 7.13 10.79
N VAL A 357 8.37 8.32 10.98
CA VAL A 357 8.98 9.53 10.42
C VAL A 357 10.42 9.60 10.89
N HIS A 358 11.35 9.93 9.99
CA HIS A 358 12.75 10.00 10.34
C HIS A 358 13.00 11.04 11.45
N ASP A 359 13.71 10.65 12.49
CA ASP A 359 14.04 11.50 13.63
C ASP A 359 15.51 11.29 14.04
N PRO A 360 16.27 12.35 14.37
CA PRO A 360 15.83 13.75 14.53
C PRO A 360 15.63 14.48 13.19
N ASN A 361 14.53 15.26 13.09
CA ASN A 361 14.30 16.07 11.90
C ASN A 361 13.77 17.48 12.25
N ASP A 362 14.17 18.46 11.43
CA ASP A 362 13.81 19.85 11.60
C ASP A 362 12.62 20.27 10.72
N LEU A 363 12.20 19.44 9.78
CA LEU A 363 11.30 19.82 8.69
C LEU A 363 9.86 19.33 8.87
N TYR A 364 9.65 18.14 9.45
CA TYR A 364 8.35 17.48 9.47
C TYR A 364 7.95 17.00 10.87
N ASP A 365 6.65 16.87 11.11
CA ASP A 365 6.13 16.24 12.31
C ASP A 365 6.56 14.77 12.40
N THR A 366 6.83 14.32 13.63
CA THR A 366 7.21 12.94 13.94
C THR A 366 6.05 12.10 14.45
N THR A 367 4.83 12.61 14.39
CA THR A 367 3.64 11.93 14.87
C THR A 367 3.27 10.76 13.97
N PHE A 368 3.18 9.57 14.56
CA PHE A 368 2.75 8.35 13.87
C PHE A 368 1.25 8.30 13.79
N TRP A 369 0.66 8.29 12.62
CA TRP A 369 -0.76 8.01 12.46
C TRP A 369 -1.14 7.66 11.04
N LEU A 370 -2.08 6.75 10.92
CA LEU A 370 -2.63 6.25 9.68
C LEU A 370 -4.12 6.58 9.60
N PHE A 371 -4.56 7.03 8.44
CA PHE A 371 -5.95 7.33 8.19
C PHE A 371 -6.63 6.14 7.51
N THR A 372 -7.68 5.60 8.13
CA THR A 372 -8.53 4.56 7.54
C THR A 372 -9.93 5.09 7.32
N LEU A 373 -10.53 4.75 6.19
CA LEU A 373 -11.92 5.04 5.92
C LEU A 373 -12.78 3.88 6.44
N GLN A 374 -13.68 4.16 7.38
CA GLN A 374 -14.66 3.21 7.86
C GLN A 374 -16.04 3.59 7.33
N SER A 375 -16.67 2.69 6.57
CA SER A 375 -18.10 2.80 6.29
C SER A 375 -18.89 2.07 7.38
N PRO A 376 -20.17 2.37 7.58
CA PRO A 376 -21.03 1.64 8.52
C PRO A 376 -21.06 0.12 8.27
N PHE A 377 -20.70 -0.32 7.05
CA PHE A 377 -20.66 -1.72 6.64
C PHE A 377 -19.25 -2.34 6.71
N LEU A 378 -18.20 -1.54 6.97
CA LEU A 378 -16.79 -1.95 7.00
C LEU A 378 -16.12 -1.50 8.31
N MET A 379 -16.87 -1.52 9.40
CA MET A 379 -16.34 -1.23 10.72
C MET A 379 -15.23 -2.21 11.09
N GLY A 380 -14.17 -1.71 11.71
CA GLY A 380 -13.09 -2.55 12.23
C GLY A 380 -11.76 -2.47 11.47
N LYS A 381 -11.64 -1.74 10.36
CA LYS A 381 -10.37 -1.62 9.62
C LYS A 381 -9.24 -1.09 10.50
N THR A 382 -9.50 -0.06 11.30
CA THR A 382 -8.51 0.49 12.23
C THR A 382 -8.11 -0.53 13.29
N GLN A 383 -9.09 -1.17 13.91
CA GLN A 383 -8.84 -2.20 14.92
C GLN A 383 -8.05 -3.36 14.32
N ARG A 384 -8.42 -3.81 13.13
CA ARG A 384 -7.71 -4.88 12.43
C ARG A 384 -6.27 -4.50 12.07
N ALA A 385 -6.01 -3.25 11.67
CA ALA A 385 -4.66 -2.76 11.43
C ALA A 385 -3.79 -2.83 12.69
N ILE A 386 -4.33 -2.39 13.84
CA ILE A 386 -3.64 -2.44 15.13
C ILE A 386 -3.33 -3.89 15.53
N GLU A 387 -4.31 -4.78 15.43
CA GLU A 387 -4.14 -6.20 15.75
C GLU A 387 -3.03 -6.85 14.92
N LEU A 388 -3.03 -6.61 13.61
CA LEU A 388 -2.04 -7.19 12.71
C LEU A 388 -0.63 -6.63 12.94
N LEU A 389 -0.50 -5.33 13.17
CA LEU A 389 0.78 -4.67 13.46
C LEU A 389 1.32 -5.00 14.86
N SER A 390 0.49 -5.55 15.74
CA SER A 390 0.86 -6.00 17.08
C SER A 390 1.06 -7.52 17.18
N ASP A 391 0.99 -8.24 16.08
CA ASP A 391 1.12 -9.70 16.05
C ASP A 391 2.54 -10.10 15.57
N GLU A 392 3.37 -10.57 16.50
CA GLU A 392 4.76 -10.99 16.21
C GLU A 392 4.88 -11.99 15.04
N ARG A 393 3.85 -12.81 14.81
CA ARG A 393 3.84 -13.76 13.68
C ARG A 393 3.91 -13.07 12.31
N PHE A 394 3.55 -11.80 12.26
CA PHE A 394 3.48 -11.03 11.01
C PHE A 394 4.37 -9.77 11.01
N VAL A 395 5.13 -9.54 12.07
CA VAL A 395 6.09 -8.40 12.13
C VAL A 395 7.53 -8.85 12.43
N ASP A 396 7.73 -10.09 12.86
CA ASP A 396 9.06 -10.64 13.16
C ASP A 396 9.35 -11.85 12.27
N LEU A 397 10.47 -11.84 11.56
CA LEU A 397 10.81 -12.86 10.57
C LEU A 397 10.99 -14.25 11.19
N ASP A 398 11.68 -14.36 12.32
CA ASP A 398 11.95 -15.64 12.98
C ASP A 398 10.63 -16.27 13.44
N THR A 399 9.80 -15.49 14.09
CA THR A 399 8.47 -15.90 14.56
C THR A 399 7.57 -16.30 13.41
N ASN A 400 7.63 -15.59 12.28
CA ASN A 400 6.87 -15.89 11.07
C ASN A 400 7.26 -17.23 10.45
N LEU A 401 8.56 -17.48 10.28
CA LEU A 401 9.04 -18.74 9.72
C LEU A 401 8.63 -19.94 10.59
N HIS A 402 8.78 -19.85 11.92
CA HIS A 402 8.34 -20.87 12.85
C HIS A 402 6.81 -21.06 12.84
N TYR A 403 6.04 -19.98 12.67
CA TYR A 403 4.58 -20.07 12.55
C TYR A 403 4.18 -20.85 11.30
N PHE A 404 4.76 -20.55 10.14
CA PHE A 404 4.43 -21.24 8.89
C PHE A 404 4.92 -22.68 8.86
N GLU A 405 6.10 -22.98 9.45
CA GLU A 405 6.55 -24.38 9.58
C GLU A 405 5.52 -25.23 10.33
N ARG A 406 5.08 -24.76 11.51
CA ARG A 406 4.05 -25.47 12.29
C ARG A 406 2.72 -25.57 11.55
N ARG A 407 2.32 -24.53 10.83
CA ARG A 407 1.07 -24.49 10.07
C ARG A 407 1.06 -25.52 8.94
N TYR A 408 2.13 -25.58 8.15
CA TYR A 408 2.28 -26.59 7.09
C TYR A 408 2.35 -28.00 7.65
N ALA A 409 3.07 -28.21 8.74
CA ALA A 409 3.11 -29.49 9.40
C ALA A 409 1.72 -29.99 9.85
N ALA A 410 0.91 -29.09 10.41
CA ALA A 410 -0.46 -29.40 10.83
C ALA A 410 -1.39 -29.75 9.65
N ILE A 411 -1.26 -29.03 8.52
CA ILE A 411 -2.03 -29.33 7.30
C ILE A 411 -1.72 -30.72 6.77
N LEU A 412 -0.44 -31.10 6.73
CA LEU A 412 0.00 -32.39 6.24
C LEU A 412 -0.46 -33.52 7.18
N ALA A 413 -0.34 -33.34 8.50
CA ALA A 413 -0.81 -34.33 9.48
C ALA A 413 -2.32 -34.60 9.36
N GLN A 414 -3.13 -33.53 9.22
CA GLN A 414 -4.57 -33.70 9.00
C GLN A 414 -4.92 -34.37 7.67
N HIS A 415 -4.10 -34.19 6.63
CA HIS A 415 -4.29 -34.88 5.36
C HIS A 415 -4.06 -36.36 5.49
N ASP A 416 -2.98 -36.79 6.16
CA ASP A 416 -2.65 -38.20 6.34
C ASP A 416 -3.73 -38.91 7.13
N GLU A 417 -4.24 -38.32 8.21
CA GLU A 417 -5.37 -38.88 8.98
C GLU A 417 -6.65 -39.05 8.15
N ARG A 418 -6.94 -38.06 7.23
CA ARG A 418 -8.12 -38.12 6.36
C ARG A 418 -7.96 -39.08 5.19
N ARG A 419 -6.74 -39.29 4.69
CA ARG A 419 -6.45 -40.17 3.58
C ARG A 419 -6.83 -41.61 3.90
N ASP A 420 -6.55 -42.05 5.12
CA ASP A 420 -6.90 -43.38 5.60
C ASP A 420 -8.41 -43.60 5.71
N SER A 421 -9.19 -42.52 5.94
CA SER A 421 -10.65 -42.59 6.12
C SER A 421 -11.45 -42.38 4.83
N MET A 422 -10.90 -41.85 3.75
CA MET A 422 -11.65 -41.41 2.56
C MET A 422 -11.25 -42.09 1.23
N ALA A 423 -10.55 -43.18 1.23
CA ALA A 423 -10.02 -43.81 0.00
C ALA A 423 -11.10 -44.22 -1.06
N SER A 424 -12.39 -44.14 -0.75
CA SER A 424 -13.44 -44.70 -1.61
C SER A 424 -14.39 -43.74 -2.32
N VAL A 425 -14.35 -42.40 -2.07
CA VAL A 425 -15.54 -41.56 -2.41
C VAL A 425 -15.32 -40.49 -3.46
N ARG A 426 -14.09 -40.14 -3.90
CA ARG A 426 -13.86 -38.92 -4.72
C ARG A 426 -13.47 -39.22 -6.18
N GLY A 427 -14.08 -38.42 -7.12
CA GLY A 427 -13.78 -38.48 -8.55
C GLY A 427 -12.33 -38.06 -8.89
N THR A 428 -11.80 -38.57 -10.01
CA THR A 428 -10.39 -38.42 -10.46
C THR A 428 -9.89 -36.98 -10.60
N ARG A 429 -10.75 -36.03 -10.96
CA ARG A 429 -10.38 -34.63 -11.14
C ARG A 429 -10.09 -33.93 -9.80
N PHE A 430 -10.89 -34.18 -8.79
CA PHE A 430 -10.67 -33.66 -7.43
C PHE A 430 -9.38 -34.20 -6.82
N ARG A 431 -9.10 -35.47 -7.01
CA ARG A 431 -7.87 -36.07 -6.50
C ARG A 431 -6.60 -35.48 -7.09
N ARG A 432 -6.64 -35.05 -8.36
CA ARG A 432 -5.48 -34.43 -9.00
C ARG A 432 -5.19 -33.06 -8.41
N VAL A 433 -6.19 -32.20 -8.22
CA VAL A 433 -6.00 -30.86 -7.66
C VAL A 433 -5.63 -30.91 -6.18
N GLU A 434 -6.23 -31.85 -5.43
CA GLU A 434 -5.88 -32.12 -4.05
C GLU A 434 -4.40 -32.57 -3.94
N GLY A 435 -3.95 -33.47 -4.83
CA GLY A 435 -2.54 -33.85 -4.90
C GLY A 435 -1.59 -32.70 -5.13
N LEU A 436 -1.86 -31.88 -6.15
CA LEU A 436 -1.04 -30.69 -6.44
C LEU A 436 -0.96 -29.70 -5.26
N TYR A 437 -2.06 -29.55 -4.52
CA TYR A 437 -2.08 -28.70 -3.34
C TYR A 437 -1.19 -29.25 -2.21
N TYR A 438 -1.26 -30.53 -1.91
CA TYR A 438 -0.42 -31.13 -0.85
C TYR A 438 1.05 -31.20 -1.27
N ASP A 439 1.34 -31.43 -2.56
CA ASP A 439 2.71 -31.33 -3.08
C ASP A 439 3.27 -29.91 -2.87
N TYR A 440 2.46 -28.87 -3.14
CA TYR A 440 2.80 -27.49 -2.85
C TYR A 440 3.10 -27.28 -1.35
N ILE A 441 2.24 -27.76 -0.44
CA ILE A 441 2.45 -27.61 1.01
C ILE A 441 3.73 -28.34 1.47
N HIS A 442 4.05 -29.51 0.90
CA HIS A 442 5.31 -30.22 1.17
C HIS A 442 6.53 -29.37 0.74
N ILE A 443 6.48 -28.77 -0.45
CA ILE A 443 7.54 -27.90 -0.96
C ILE A 443 7.69 -26.68 -0.05
N GLN A 444 6.61 -25.99 0.27
CA GLN A 444 6.65 -24.79 1.12
C GLN A 444 7.21 -25.11 2.52
N ARG A 445 6.85 -26.25 3.11
CA ARG A 445 7.41 -26.68 4.37
C ARG A 445 8.91 -26.93 4.30
N ALA A 446 9.38 -27.60 3.25
CA ALA A 446 10.81 -27.85 3.06
C ALA A 446 11.60 -26.54 2.86
N GLU A 447 11.04 -25.58 2.13
CA GLU A 447 11.61 -24.24 1.97
C GLU A 447 11.74 -23.51 3.31
N VAL A 448 10.68 -23.48 4.13
CA VAL A 448 10.73 -22.86 5.46
C VAL A 448 11.76 -23.51 6.36
N GLN A 449 11.87 -24.85 6.38
CA GLN A 449 12.89 -25.55 7.15
C GLN A 449 14.31 -25.17 6.69
N SER A 450 14.52 -25.04 5.37
CA SER A 450 15.79 -24.57 4.82
C SER A 450 16.07 -23.12 5.24
N MET A 451 15.05 -22.23 5.22
CA MET A 451 15.18 -20.83 5.67
C MET A 451 15.52 -20.74 7.15
N LEU A 452 14.88 -21.54 8.01
CA LEU A 452 15.17 -21.59 9.45
C LEU A 452 16.62 -22.01 9.72
N ASN A 453 17.14 -23.00 8.98
CA ASN A 453 18.54 -23.40 9.09
C ASN A 453 19.52 -22.29 8.66
N ARG A 454 19.15 -21.52 7.64
CA ARG A 454 19.96 -20.38 7.14
C ARG A 454 19.92 -19.20 8.11
N ILE A 455 18.77 -18.87 8.68
CA ILE A 455 18.60 -17.69 9.52
C ILE A 455 19.32 -17.83 10.86
N VAL A 456 19.46 -19.05 11.41
CA VAL A 456 20.25 -19.32 12.63
C VAL A 456 21.71 -18.92 12.46
N ALA A 457 22.23 -18.97 11.23
CA ALA A 457 23.61 -18.57 10.92
C ALA A 457 23.77 -17.06 10.65
N MET A 458 22.69 -16.27 10.70
CA MET A 458 22.73 -14.84 10.44
C MET A 458 22.74 -14.05 11.75
N PRO A 459 23.45 -12.90 11.84
CA PRO A 459 23.44 -12.04 13.02
C PRO A 459 22.05 -11.50 13.34
N THR A 460 21.79 -11.25 14.61
CA THR A 460 20.63 -10.50 15.09
C THR A 460 21.01 -9.04 15.36
N THR A 461 20.06 -8.13 15.32
CA THR A 461 20.27 -6.68 15.55
C THR A 461 20.84 -6.34 16.94
N SER A 462 20.86 -7.29 17.88
CA SER A 462 21.43 -7.10 19.21
C SER A 462 22.97 -7.29 19.26
N GLU A 463 23.59 -7.73 18.14
CA GLU A 463 25.02 -8.03 18.06
C GLU A 463 25.79 -7.02 17.16
N GLU A 464 25.11 -6.06 16.50
CA GLU A 464 25.68 -4.94 15.77
C GLU A 464 25.54 -3.60 16.58
#